data_dd5b1f4bf8fe18dff836fe78c114787a
#
_entry.id   dd5b1f4bf8fe18dff836fe78c114787a
#
_cell.length_a   1.000
_cell.length_b   1.000
_cell.length_c   1.000
_cell.angle_alpha   90.00
_cell.angle_beta   90.00
_cell.angle_gamma   90.00
#
_symmetry.space_group_name_H-M   'P 1'
#
loop_
_entity.id
_entity.type
_entity.pdbx_description
1 polymer ?
#
loop_
_entity_poly.entity_id
_entity_poly.type
_entity_poly.pdbx_seq_one_letter_code
_entity_poly.pdbx_strand_id
1 'polypeptide(L)'
;MTSKKPAASKRANLPRASDYTKDFLKDWLRLSHSGRYDMKRLKEAMTLLIGNDGPLPPEWLDHPLTGEWAGHRECHIGGDFLLVYTLDDLGKSGLVVFVRSGTHSELFS
;
A
#
# COMPACT_ATOMS: atom_id res chain seq x y z
N MET A 1 -29.08 5.89 -17.61
CA MET A 1 -28.45 6.01 -17.44
C MET A 1 -27.72 6.22 -17.46
N THR A 2 -27.53 6.18 -17.16
CA THR A 2 -26.69 6.37 -17.14
C THR A 2 -25.79 6.36 -16.92
N SER A 3 -25.71 6.41 -16.69
CA SER A 3 -24.81 6.45 -16.53
C SER A 3 -24.18 6.20 -16.19
N LYS A 4 -24.85 5.92 -15.88
CA LYS A 4 -23.99 5.80 -15.46
C LYS A 4 -23.10 5.45 -15.76
N LYS A 5 -23.32 5.20 -15.44
CA LYS A 5 -22.18 5.09 -16.00
C LYS A 5 -21.11 6.03 -15.95
N PRO A 6 -21.26 7.19 -15.58
CA PRO A 6 -20.12 8.03 -15.66
C PRO A 6 -19.03 7.67 -14.66
N ALA A 7 -19.39 7.26 -13.45
CA ALA A 7 -18.39 6.82 -12.49
C ALA A 7 -17.55 5.67 -13.04
N ALA A 8 -18.19 4.70 -13.64
CA ALA A 8 -17.49 3.58 -14.24
C ALA A 8 -16.58 4.03 -15.38
N SER A 9 -17.03 4.99 -16.18
CA SER A 9 -16.23 5.46 -17.31
C SER A 9 -15.00 6.25 -16.87
N LYS A 10 -15.02 6.82 -15.67
CA LYS A 10 -13.87 7.56 -15.14
C LYS A 10 -12.82 6.66 -14.52
N ARG A 11 -13.20 5.48 -14.13
CA ARG A 11 -12.29 4.54 -13.54
C ARG A 11 -11.66 3.68 -14.62
N ALA A 12 -10.34 3.77 -14.76
CA ALA A 12 -9.62 2.92 -15.68
C ALA A 12 -9.52 1.50 -15.18
N ASN A 13 -9.52 1.30 -13.86
CA ASN A 13 -9.26 0.00 -13.24
C ASN A 13 -10.30 -0.34 -12.19
N LEU A 14 -10.47 -1.63 -11.97
CA LEU A 14 -11.26 -2.11 -10.83
C LEU A 14 -10.41 -2.04 -9.57
N PRO A 15 -11.04 -1.96 -8.40
CA PRO A 15 -10.29 -2.09 -7.15
C PRO A 15 -9.52 -3.39 -7.12
N ARG A 16 -8.35 -3.37 -6.47
CA ARG A 16 -7.52 -4.57 -6.33
C ARG A 16 -8.06 -5.46 -5.22
N ALA A 17 -7.85 -6.76 -5.36
CA ALA A 17 -7.91 -7.65 -4.22
C ALA A 17 -6.72 -7.33 -3.32
N SER A 18 -6.83 -7.66 -2.03
CA SER A 18 -5.76 -7.36 -1.08
C SER A 18 -5.45 -8.56 -0.22
N ASP A 19 -4.20 -8.66 0.18
CA ASP A 19 -3.71 -9.68 1.08
C ASP A 19 -2.58 -9.09 1.92
N TYR A 20 -2.08 -9.85 2.87
CA TYR A 20 -0.95 -9.41 3.70
C TYR A 20 -0.15 -10.63 4.16
N THR A 21 1.11 -10.39 4.49
CA THR A 21 1.99 -11.43 4.99
C THR A 21 1.86 -11.58 6.50
N LYS A 22 2.35 -12.71 7.03
CA LYS A 22 2.42 -12.90 8.48
C LYS A 22 3.28 -11.84 9.14
N ASP A 23 4.36 -11.44 8.48
CA ASP A 23 5.25 -10.41 9.01
C ASP A 23 4.55 -9.06 9.08
N PHE A 24 3.73 -8.74 8.07
CA PHE A 24 2.96 -7.51 8.09
C PHE A 24 1.99 -7.52 9.29
N LEU A 25 1.32 -8.64 9.54
CA LEU A 25 0.42 -8.73 10.68
C LEU A 25 1.14 -8.50 12.00
N LYS A 26 2.33 -9.08 12.15
CA LYS A 26 3.14 -8.85 13.35
C LYS A 26 3.52 -7.37 13.48
N ASP A 27 3.92 -6.75 12.37
CA ASP A 27 4.23 -5.32 12.35
C ASP A 27 3.00 -4.51 12.77
N TRP A 28 1.84 -4.81 12.21
CA TRP A 28 0.60 -4.11 12.50
C TRP A 28 0.31 -4.14 14.00
N LEU A 29 0.39 -5.30 14.62
CA LEU A 29 0.12 -5.43 16.05
C LEU A 29 1.13 -4.64 16.87
N ARG A 30 2.41 -4.73 16.54
CA ARG A 30 3.48 -4.01 17.23
C ARG A 30 3.27 -2.49 17.13
N LEU A 31 3.03 -2.02 15.91
CA LEU A 31 2.84 -0.58 15.65
C LEU A 31 1.60 -0.05 16.35
N SER A 32 0.52 -0.82 16.31
CA SER A 32 -0.73 -0.42 16.96
C SER A 32 -0.57 -0.28 18.46
N HIS A 33 0.18 -1.19 19.09
CA HIS A 33 0.37 -1.16 20.55
C HIS A 33 1.30 -0.04 21.00
N SER A 34 2.22 0.40 20.14
CA SER A 34 3.19 1.41 20.56
C SER A 34 2.56 2.78 20.80
N GLY A 35 1.49 3.10 20.11
CA GLY A 35 0.83 4.40 20.22
C GLY A 35 1.60 5.56 19.59
N ARG A 36 2.75 5.29 18.95
CA ARG A 36 3.62 6.33 18.39
C ARG A 36 3.49 6.52 16.89
N TYR A 37 2.76 5.64 16.22
CA TYR A 37 2.65 5.63 14.78
C TYR A 37 1.26 6.02 14.33
N ASP A 38 1.18 6.75 13.23
CA ASP A 38 -0.10 7.18 12.67
C ASP A 38 -0.74 6.02 11.89
N MET A 39 -1.42 5.15 12.62
CA MET A 39 -2.06 3.97 12.02
C MET A 39 -3.22 4.37 11.12
N LYS A 40 -3.82 5.51 11.37
CA LYS A 40 -4.89 6.03 10.52
C LYS A 40 -4.35 6.35 9.13
N ARG A 41 -3.17 6.96 9.08
CA ARG A 41 -2.55 7.29 7.82
C ARG A 41 -2.05 6.04 7.09
N LEU A 42 -1.60 5.02 7.83
CA LEU A 42 -1.26 3.73 7.23
C LEU A 42 -2.49 3.12 6.56
N LYS A 43 -3.64 3.14 7.24
CA LYS A 43 -4.89 2.64 6.65
C LYS A 43 -5.29 3.42 5.41
N GLU A 44 -5.05 4.73 5.41
CA GLU A 44 -5.34 5.57 4.26
C GLU A 44 -4.53 5.13 3.05
N ALA A 45 -3.23 4.90 3.21
CA ALA A 45 -2.37 4.41 2.13
C ALA A 45 -2.87 3.06 1.60
N MET A 46 -3.20 2.15 2.51
CA MET A 46 -3.71 0.84 2.13
C MET A 46 -5.01 0.97 1.32
N THR A 47 -5.90 1.84 1.76
CA THR A 47 -7.17 2.07 1.07
C THR A 47 -6.94 2.63 -0.33
N LEU A 48 -6.02 3.57 -0.48
CA LEU A 48 -5.69 4.12 -1.79
C LEU A 48 -5.13 3.06 -2.73
N LEU A 49 -4.27 2.19 -2.22
CA LEU A 49 -3.69 1.11 -3.03
C LEU A 49 -4.74 0.10 -3.46
N ILE A 50 -5.66 -0.25 -2.56
CA ILE A 50 -6.76 -1.15 -2.89
C ILE A 50 -7.70 -0.50 -3.91
N GLY A 51 -7.97 0.80 -3.74
CA GLY A 51 -8.88 1.52 -4.62
C GLY A 51 -8.46 1.54 -6.08
N ASN A 52 -7.15 1.56 -6.34
CA ASN A 52 -6.61 1.46 -7.70
C ASN A 52 -7.09 2.57 -8.64
N ASP A 53 -7.19 3.79 -8.12
CA ASP A 53 -7.65 4.95 -8.90
C ASP A 53 -6.50 5.74 -9.53
N GLY A 54 -5.35 5.13 -9.64
CA GLY A 54 -4.14 5.75 -10.16
C GLY A 54 -3.00 5.62 -9.17
N PRO A 55 -1.83 6.16 -9.51
CA PRO A 55 -0.68 6.09 -8.59
C PRO A 55 -0.95 6.90 -7.33
N LEU A 56 -0.23 6.58 -6.26
CA LEU A 56 -0.31 7.37 -5.04
C LEU A 56 0.12 8.80 -5.32
N PRO A 57 -0.51 9.80 -4.69
CA PRO A 57 -0.06 11.19 -4.81
C PRO A 57 1.43 11.34 -4.43
N PRO A 58 2.12 12.34 -4.99
CA PRO A 58 3.57 12.49 -4.77
C PRO A 58 4.00 12.58 -3.31
N GLU A 59 3.12 13.07 -2.45
CA GLU A 59 3.44 13.22 -1.03
C GLU A 59 3.75 11.89 -0.33
N TRP A 60 3.30 10.77 -0.90
CA TRP A 60 3.55 9.45 -0.31
C TRP A 60 4.94 8.91 -0.68
N LEU A 61 5.66 9.57 -1.59
CA LEU A 61 7.02 9.20 -2.02
C LEU A 61 7.11 7.73 -2.42
N ASP A 62 6.11 7.24 -3.13
CA ASP A 62 6.03 5.86 -3.56
C ASP A 62 7.09 5.57 -4.63
N HIS A 63 7.83 4.48 -4.45
CA HIS A 63 8.90 4.11 -5.39
C HIS A 63 9.23 2.62 -5.31
N PRO A 64 9.79 2.06 -6.38
CA PRO A 64 10.21 0.66 -6.35
C PRO A 64 11.49 0.49 -5.54
N LEU A 65 11.64 -0.68 -4.95
CA LEU A 65 12.84 -1.05 -4.21
C LEU A 65 13.78 -1.87 -5.12
N THR A 66 15.04 -1.96 -4.72
CA THR A 66 16.07 -2.67 -5.47
C THR A 66 16.74 -3.71 -4.56
N GLY A 67 17.71 -4.44 -5.13
CA GLY A 67 18.47 -5.44 -4.38
C GLY A 67 17.60 -6.60 -3.95
N GLU A 68 17.73 -6.99 -2.71
CA GLU A 68 16.96 -8.12 -2.15
C GLU A 68 15.46 -7.86 -2.15
N TRP A 69 15.07 -6.60 -2.23
CA TRP A 69 13.67 -6.19 -2.24
C TRP A 69 13.15 -5.89 -3.64
N ALA A 70 13.89 -6.28 -4.69
CA ALA A 70 13.44 -6.07 -6.05
C ALA A 70 12.05 -6.69 -6.23
N GLY A 71 11.19 -5.97 -6.95
CA GLY A 71 9.80 -6.39 -7.14
C GLY A 71 8.85 -5.84 -6.09
N HIS A 72 9.37 -5.25 -5.02
CA HIS A 72 8.57 -4.59 -3.99
C HIS A 72 8.57 -3.09 -4.21
N ARG A 73 7.59 -2.43 -3.64
CA ARG A 73 7.49 -0.97 -3.62
C ARG A 73 7.38 -0.51 -2.17
N GLU A 74 7.72 0.74 -1.96
CA GLU A 74 7.67 1.36 -0.65
C GLU A 74 6.99 2.72 -0.76
N CYS A 75 6.16 3.07 0.21
CA CYS A 75 5.68 4.44 0.33
C CYS A 75 5.89 4.92 1.76
N HIS A 76 5.94 6.25 1.92
CA HIS A 76 6.19 6.88 3.21
C HIS A 76 4.88 7.27 3.85
N ILE A 77 4.60 6.68 5.03
CA ILE A 77 3.39 6.99 5.79
C ILE A 77 3.60 8.28 6.58
N GLY A 78 4.81 8.46 7.11
CA GLY A 78 5.17 9.69 7.81
C GLY A 78 6.60 9.58 8.31
N GLY A 79 7.44 10.53 7.91
CA GLY A 79 8.85 10.49 8.29
C GLY A 79 9.49 9.18 7.89
N ASP A 80 9.99 8.44 8.88
CA ASP A 80 10.67 7.16 8.67
C ASP A 80 9.70 5.96 8.75
N PHE A 81 8.41 6.22 8.86
CA PHE A 81 7.39 5.15 8.93
C PHE A 81 6.97 4.76 7.52
N LEU A 82 7.22 3.51 7.14
CA LEU A 82 7.10 3.03 5.76
C LEU A 82 6.07 1.91 5.65
N LEU A 83 5.55 1.75 4.43
CA LEU A 83 4.76 0.59 4.04
C LEU A 83 5.43 -0.03 2.83
N VAL A 84 5.77 -1.32 2.93
CA VAL A 84 6.33 -2.11 1.83
C VAL A 84 5.26 -3.05 1.30
N TYR A 85 5.08 -3.07 -0.01
CA TYR A 85 4.01 -3.84 -0.63
C TYR A 85 4.41 -4.30 -2.03
N THR A 86 3.65 -5.24 -2.58
CA THR A 86 3.81 -5.67 -3.97
C THR A 86 2.50 -5.43 -4.71
N LEU A 87 2.62 -5.21 -6.01
CA LEU A 87 1.47 -5.11 -6.90
C LEU A 87 1.57 -6.17 -7.98
N ASP A 88 0.47 -6.85 -8.23
CA ASP A 88 0.32 -7.73 -9.37
C ASP A 88 -0.94 -7.28 -10.10
N ASP A 89 -0.75 -6.52 -11.15
CA ASP A 89 -1.85 -5.95 -11.91
C ASP A 89 -2.12 -6.72 -13.21
N LEU A 90 -1.68 -7.96 -13.26
CA LEU A 90 -2.05 -8.85 -14.36
C LEU A 90 -3.50 -9.28 -14.15
N GLY A 91 -4.30 -9.18 -15.18
CA GLY A 91 -5.72 -9.47 -15.08
C GLY A 91 -6.54 -8.22 -14.78
N LYS A 92 -7.82 -8.41 -14.53
CA LYS A 92 -8.78 -7.29 -14.46
C LYS A 92 -8.72 -6.53 -13.17
N SER A 93 -8.55 -7.21 -12.06
CA SER A 93 -8.65 -6.57 -10.75
C SER A 93 -7.31 -6.26 -10.12
N GLY A 94 -6.28 -7.05 -10.43
CA GLY A 94 -5.02 -6.89 -9.76
C GLY A 94 -5.03 -7.36 -8.31
N LEU A 95 -3.86 -7.30 -7.69
CA LEU A 95 -3.68 -7.73 -6.29
C LEU A 95 -2.62 -6.84 -5.65
N VAL A 96 -2.91 -6.36 -4.45
CA VAL A 96 -1.89 -5.72 -3.62
C VAL A 96 -1.64 -6.61 -2.40
N VAL A 97 -0.37 -6.86 -2.10
CA VAL A 97 0.01 -7.62 -0.89
C VAL A 97 0.82 -6.68 -0.01
N PHE A 98 0.35 -6.48 1.22
CA PHE A 98 1.07 -5.67 2.21
C PHE A 98 2.09 -6.58 2.87
N VAL A 99 3.38 -6.23 2.71
CA VAL A 99 4.48 -7.14 3.04
C VAL A 99 5.11 -6.82 4.39
N ARG A 100 5.44 -5.56 4.64
CA ARG A 100 6.02 -5.10 5.91
C ARG A 100 5.60 -3.66 6.18
N SER A 101 5.65 -3.25 7.45
CA SER A 101 5.52 -1.84 7.82
C SER A 101 6.35 -1.56 9.06
N GLY A 102 6.96 -0.37 9.10
CA GLY A 102 7.84 0.02 10.20
C GLY A 102 8.84 1.05 9.74
N THR A 103 9.87 1.26 10.55
CA THR A 103 10.93 2.19 10.20
C THR A 103 11.99 1.54 9.31
N HIS A 104 12.84 2.34 8.68
CA HIS A 104 13.93 1.80 7.86
C HIS A 104 14.79 0.82 8.65
N SER A 105 15.16 1.16 9.86
CA SER A 105 16.03 0.29 10.63
C SER A 105 15.34 -1.00 11.03
N GLU A 106 14.02 -0.98 11.23
CA GLU A 106 13.27 -2.19 11.54
C GLU A 106 13.17 -3.12 10.34
N LEU A 107 13.06 -2.55 9.13
CA LEU A 107 12.77 -3.34 7.94
C LEU A 107 14.03 -3.76 7.17
N PHE A 108 15.09 -2.95 7.20
CA PHE A 108 16.22 -3.10 6.29
C PHE A 108 17.58 -3.24 6.97
N SER A 109 17.64 -3.32 8.28
CA SER A 109 18.94 -3.46 8.94
C SER A 109 19.25 -4.90 9.35
#